data_fbe518f6ec57b367eafd64edad209864
#
_entry.id   fbe518f6ec57b367eafd64edad209864
#
_cell.length_a   1.000
_cell.length_b   1.000
_cell.length_c   1.000
_cell.angle_alpha   90.00
_cell.angle_beta   90.00
_cell.angle_gamma   90.00
#
_symmetry.space_group_name_H-M   'P 1'
#
loop_
_entity.id
_entity.type
_entity.pdbx_description
1 polymer ?
#
loop_
_entity_poly.entity_id
_entity_poly.type
_entity_poly.pdbx_seq_one_letter_code
_entity_poly.pdbx_strand_id
1 'polypeptide(L)'
;MKNQVKKSHANQAYQLYYHGMMLPGFIFLILFNFVPMFGAIMAFQDYRPAKGFFGSDFVGLKHFKYLFEMPDSFELFRNTLIIALGKIVLTTIMSIAFAILLNEVKNRTLKKSVQTVVYLPHFLSWVVLALVVKNLFNLDGSVNAMLGTSLNWLGSNSLFQPLLILTDTWKEFGYGSIVYLAAITSIDSTLYEAASIDGAT
;
A
#
# COMPACT_ATOMS: atom_id res chain seq x y z
N MET A 1 -46.99 -19.62 16.57
CA MET A 1 -46.51 -19.80 15.20
C MET A 1 -46.64 -18.56 14.29
N LYS A 2 -47.74 -17.79 14.36
CA LYS A 2 -47.92 -16.56 13.50
C LYS A 2 -46.85 -15.46 13.67
N ASN A 3 -46.29 -15.29 14.86
CA ASN A 3 -45.30 -14.23 15.13
C ASN A 3 -43.86 -14.52 14.59
N GLN A 4 -43.54 -15.80 14.44
CA GLN A 4 -42.21 -16.19 13.88
C GLN A 4 -42.17 -16.04 12.36
N VAL A 5 -43.26 -16.31 11.66
CA VAL A 5 -43.34 -16.11 10.19
C VAL A 5 -43.27 -14.65 9.83
N LYS A 6 -43.90 -13.76 10.62
CA LYS A 6 -43.85 -12.29 10.36
C LYS A 6 -42.46 -11.70 10.56
N LYS A 7 -41.67 -12.19 11.52
CA LYS A 7 -40.24 -11.82 11.71
C LYS A 7 -39.36 -12.28 10.56
N SER A 8 -39.62 -13.46 9.98
CA SER A 8 -38.87 -13.99 8.84
C SER A 8 -39.06 -13.14 7.59
N HIS A 9 -40.28 -12.74 7.25
CA HIS A 9 -40.55 -11.89 6.08
C HIS A 9 -39.99 -10.45 6.22
N ALA A 10 -40.06 -9.87 7.41
CA ALA A 10 -39.45 -8.56 7.66
C ALA A 10 -37.92 -8.64 7.49
N ASN A 11 -37.29 -9.71 7.99
CA ASN A 11 -35.85 -9.90 7.85
C ASN A 11 -35.42 -10.11 6.39
N GLN A 12 -36.21 -10.80 5.58
CA GLN A 12 -35.99 -10.98 4.14
C GLN A 12 -36.14 -9.65 3.37
N ALA A 13 -37.13 -8.84 3.70
CA ALA A 13 -37.30 -7.52 3.08
C ALA A 13 -36.10 -6.60 3.37
N TYR A 14 -35.62 -6.55 4.63
CA TYR A 14 -34.42 -5.78 4.96
C TYR A 14 -33.17 -6.28 4.23
N GLN A 15 -33.00 -7.60 4.12
CA GLN A 15 -31.89 -8.17 3.35
C GLN A 15 -31.94 -7.76 1.87
N LEU A 16 -33.11 -7.73 1.26
CA LEU A 16 -33.29 -7.30 -0.12
C LEU A 16 -32.90 -5.83 -0.31
N TYR A 17 -33.29 -4.94 0.63
CA TYR A 17 -32.85 -3.53 0.60
C TYR A 17 -31.32 -3.40 0.70
N TYR A 18 -30.67 -4.13 1.61
CA TYR A 18 -29.20 -4.12 1.73
C TYR A 18 -28.51 -4.62 0.46
N HIS A 19 -28.99 -5.71 -0.13
CA HIS A 19 -28.45 -6.20 -1.41
C HIS A 19 -28.69 -5.21 -2.54
N GLY A 20 -29.87 -4.58 -2.59
CA GLY A 20 -30.16 -3.51 -3.56
C GLY A 20 -29.23 -2.30 -3.43
N MET A 21 -28.90 -1.88 -2.20
CA MET A 21 -27.94 -0.79 -1.95
C MET A 21 -26.50 -1.17 -2.33
N MET A 22 -26.13 -2.45 -2.22
CA MET A 22 -24.80 -2.94 -2.62
C MET A 22 -24.67 -3.15 -4.13
N LEU A 23 -25.79 -3.31 -4.86
CA LEU A 23 -25.80 -3.67 -6.26
C LEU A 23 -25.00 -2.72 -7.16
N PRO A 24 -25.09 -1.37 -7.04
CA PRO A 24 -24.25 -0.46 -7.80
C PRO A 24 -22.76 -0.70 -7.60
N GLY A 25 -22.34 -0.90 -6.33
CA GLY A 25 -20.94 -1.20 -6.01
C GLY A 25 -20.47 -2.51 -6.62
N PHE A 26 -21.31 -3.56 -6.59
CA PHE A 26 -21.00 -4.84 -7.25
C PHE A 26 -20.88 -4.71 -8.77
N ILE A 27 -21.77 -3.94 -9.41
CA ILE A 27 -21.68 -3.68 -10.84
C ILE A 27 -20.35 -3.01 -11.19
N PHE A 28 -19.97 -1.95 -10.46
CA PHE A 28 -18.69 -1.27 -10.66
C PHE A 28 -17.50 -2.23 -10.44
N LEU A 29 -17.53 -3.04 -9.40
CA LEU A 29 -16.50 -4.02 -9.11
C LEU A 29 -16.37 -5.05 -10.23
N ILE A 30 -17.49 -5.58 -10.74
CA ILE A 30 -17.48 -6.52 -11.87
C ILE A 30 -16.92 -5.84 -13.12
N LEU A 31 -17.44 -4.68 -13.51
CA LEU A 31 -17.06 -4.02 -14.76
C LEU A 31 -15.61 -3.54 -14.77
N PHE A 32 -15.10 -3.00 -13.65
CA PHE A 32 -13.79 -2.35 -13.61
C PHE A 32 -12.69 -3.21 -12.99
N ASN A 33 -13.03 -4.30 -12.28
CA ASN A 33 -12.05 -5.22 -11.73
C ASN A 33 -12.12 -6.61 -12.37
N PHE A 34 -13.30 -7.27 -12.37
CA PHE A 34 -13.39 -8.63 -12.88
C PHE A 34 -13.30 -8.69 -14.41
N VAL A 35 -14.01 -7.82 -15.15
CA VAL A 35 -13.95 -7.82 -16.61
C VAL A 35 -12.55 -7.62 -17.15
N PRO A 36 -11.73 -6.65 -16.67
CA PRO A 36 -10.34 -6.51 -17.10
C PRO A 36 -9.45 -7.73 -16.78
N MET A 37 -9.76 -8.52 -15.74
CA MET A 37 -9.01 -9.74 -15.45
C MET A 37 -9.08 -10.78 -16.57
N PHE A 38 -10.16 -10.80 -17.35
CA PHE A 38 -10.21 -11.65 -18.57
C PHE A 38 -9.14 -11.26 -19.59
N GLY A 39 -8.63 -10.01 -19.54
CA GLY A 39 -7.49 -9.59 -20.33
C GLY A 39 -6.20 -10.39 -20.07
N ALA A 40 -6.09 -11.10 -18.94
CA ALA A 40 -4.97 -11.98 -18.66
C ALA A 40 -4.81 -13.11 -19.71
N ILE A 41 -5.87 -13.42 -20.46
CA ILE A 41 -5.78 -14.39 -21.57
C ILE A 41 -4.76 -13.96 -22.64
N MET A 42 -4.51 -12.64 -22.80
CA MET A 42 -3.49 -12.12 -23.71
C MET A 42 -2.08 -12.63 -23.41
N ALA A 43 -1.80 -12.99 -22.16
CA ALA A 43 -0.50 -13.56 -21.78
C ALA A 43 -0.23 -14.92 -22.47
N PHE A 44 -1.29 -15.58 -22.95
CA PHE A 44 -1.22 -16.89 -23.61
C PHE A 44 -1.47 -16.79 -25.13
N GLN A 45 -1.62 -15.57 -25.67
CA GLN A 45 -1.92 -15.32 -27.08
C GLN A 45 -0.86 -14.40 -27.69
N ASP A 46 -0.59 -14.60 -28.99
CA ASP A 46 0.07 -13.57 -29.81
C ASP A 46 -0.96 -12.49 -30.15
N TYR A 47 -1.27 -11.68 -29.13
CA TYR A 47 -2.38 -10.74 -29.18
C TYR A 47 -2.13 -9.65 -30.22
N ARG A 48 -3.05 -9.56 -31.18
CA ARG A 48 -3.08 -8.52 -32.21
C ARG A 48 -4.34 -7.70 -32.05
N PRO A 49 -4.23 -6.40 -31.73
CA PRO A 49 -5.41 -5.53 -31.54
C PRO A 49 -6.42 -5.59 -32.68
N ALA A 50 -5.93 -5.73 -33.92
CA ALA A 50 -6.79 -5.83 -35.12
C ALA A 50 -7.64 -7.11 -35.15
N LYS A 51 -7.23 -8.19 -34.51
CA LYS A 51 -7.94 -9.47 -34.43
C LYS A 51 -8.76 -9.64 -33.17
N GLY A 52 -8.47 -8.83 -32.12
CA GLY A 52 -9.09 -8.93 -30.80
C GLY A 52 -8.75 -10.22 -30.06
N PHE A 53 -9.46 -10.47 -28.96
CA PHE A 53 -9.22 -11.64 -28.08
C PHE A 53 -9.52 -12.98 -28.76
N PHE A 54 -10.58 -13.05 -29.57
CA PHE A 54 -11.04 -14.31 -30.19
C PHE A 54 -10.34 -14.63 -31.50
N GLY A 55 -9.75 -13.65 -32.16
CA GLY A 55 -9.05 -13.83 -33.43
C GLY A 55 -7.54 -13.89 -33.31
N SER A 56 -6.98 -13.73 -32.12
CA SER A 56 -5.55 -13.82 -31.88
C SER A 56 -5.10 -15.26 -31.64
N ASP A 57 -3.93 -15.62 -32.15
CA ASP A 57 -3.41 -16.98 -32.12
C ASP A 57 -3.00 -17.36 -30.69
N PHE A 58 -3.45 -18.52 -30.20
CA PHE A 58 -3.07 -19.03 -28.89
C PHE A 58 -1.66 -19.62 -28.93
N VAL A 59 -0.73 -19.07 -28.17
CA VAL A 59 0.69 -19.46 -28.15
C VAL A 59 1.13 -20.15 -26.85
N GLY A 60 0.17 -20.40 -25.95
CA GLY A 60 0.43 -21.07 -24.67
C GLY A 60 1.43 -20.30 -23.80
N LEU A 61 2.47 -20.98 -23.32
CA LEU A 61 3.46 -20.41 -22.40
C LEU A 61 4.65 -19.73 -23.10
N LYS A 62 4.56 -19.43 -24.39
CA LYS A 62 5.67 -18.84 -25.16
C LYS A 62 6.21 -17.55 -24.54
N HIS A 63 5.32 -16.65 -24.12
CA HIS A 63 5.72 -15.37 -23.49
C HIS A 63 6.38 -15.58 -22.12
N PHE A 64 5.89 -16.55 -21.35
CA PHE A 64 6.48 -16.89 -20.05
C PHE A 64 7.88 -17.50 -20.23
N LYS A 65 8.06 -18.42 -21.21
CA LYS A 65 9.37 -18.98 -21.52
C LYS A 65 10.35 -17.89 -21.93
N TYR A 66 9.94 -16.99 -22.83
CA TYR A 66 10.73 -15.83 -23.23
C TYR A 66 11.13 -14.96 -22.03
N LEU A 67 10.17 -14.67 -21.12
CA LEU A 67 10.44 -13.90 -19.91
C LEU A 67 11.55 -14.54 -19.06
N PHE A 68 11.52 -15.86 -18.85
CA PHE A 68 12.55 -16.56 -18.07
C PHE A 68 13.88 -16.72 -18.80
N GLU A 69 13.91 -16.66 -20.10
CA GLU A 69 15.13 -16.71 -20.93
C GLU A 69 15.82 -15.33 -21.04
N MET A 70 15.13 -14.25 -20.69
CA MET A 70 15.72 -12.89 -20.71
C MET A 70 16.81 -12.78 -19.64
N PRO A 71 18.01 -12.24 -19.98
CA PRO A 71 19.14 -12.13 -19.06
C PRO A 71 18.81 -11.37 -17.77
N ASP A 72 17.95 -10.34 -17.88
CA ASP A 72 17.66 -9.42 -16.77
C ASP A 72 16.46 -9.84 -15.93
N SER A 73 15.76 -10.94 -16.27
CA SER A 73 14.53 -11.37 -15.58
C SER A 73 14.76 -11.66 -14.11
N PHE A 74 15.85 -12.34 -13.78
CA PHE A 74 16.19 -12.64 -12.39
C PHE A 74 16.45 -11.36 -11.58
N GLU A 75 17.15 -10.40 -12.19
CA GLU A 75 17.40 -9.11 -11.55
C GLU A 75 16.11 -8.32 -11.34
N LEU A 76 15.20 -8.33 -12.29
CA LEU A 76 13.88 -7.69 -12.19
C LEU A 76 13.08 -8.28 -11.03
N PHE A 77 12.97 -9.61 -10.92
CA PHE A 77 12.28 -10.27 -9.82
C PHE A 77 12.92 -9.98 -8.47
N ARG A 78 14.24 -10.07 -8.39
CA ARG A 78 14.99 -9.77 -7.18
C ARG A 78 14.76 -8.34 -6.71
N ASN A 79 14.87 -7.38 -7.62
CA ASN A 79 14.69 -5.96 -7.32
C ASN A 79 13.26 -5.68 -6.85
N THR A 80 12.27 -6.27 -7.51
CA THR A 80 10.85 -6.16 -7.11
C THR A 80 10.63 -6.69 -5.70
N LEU A 81 11.18 -7.87 -5.37
CA LEU A 81 11.06 -8.45 -4.03
C LEU A 81 11.76 -7.62 -2.97
N ILE A 82 13.00 -7.18 -3.22
CA ILE A 82 13.77 -6.37 -2.27
C ILE A 82 13.03 -5.06 -1.97
N ILE A 83 12.58 -4.36 -3.01
CA ILE A 83 11.86 -3.10 -2.83
C ILE A 83 10.53 -3.33 -2.12
N ALA A 84 9.74 -4.31 -2.54
CA ALA A 84 8.43 -4.58 -1.95
C ALA A 84 8.54 -4.98 -0.48
N LEU A 85 9.41 -5.94 -0.16
CA LEU A 85 9.62 -6.38 1.23
C LEU A 85 10.26 -5.29 2.07
N GLY A 86 11.23 -4.56 1.54
CA GLY A 86 11.86 -3.44 2.22
C GLY A 86 10.85 -2.35 2.61
N LYS A 87 9.96 -1.98 1.68
CA LYS A 87 8.88 -1.02 1.93
C LYS A 87 7.92 -1.53 3.01
N ILE A 88 7.42 -2.75 2.88
CA ILE A 88 6.48 -3.34 3.85
C ILE A 88 7.09 -3.37 5.24
N VAL A 89 8.29 -3.93 5.38
CA VAL A 89 8.95 -4.10 6.69
C VAL A 89 9.26 -2.74 7.31
N LEU A 90 9.93 -1.86 6.57
CA LEU A 90 10.37 -0.58 7.11
C LEU A 90 9.19 0.34 7.44
N THR A 91 8.19 0.44 6.56
CA THR A 91 6.99 1.24 6.81
C THR A 91 6.20 0.72 8.00
N THR A 92 6.06 -0.61 8.14
CA THR A 92 5.37 -1.21 9.29
C THR A 92 6.10 -0.90 10.59
N ILE A 93 7.42 -1.10 10.65
CA ILE A 93 8.22 -0.81 11.85
C ILE A 93 8.12 0.67 12.22
N MET A 94 8.28 1.57 11.26
CA MET A 94 8.20 3.01 11.49
C MET A 94 6.80 3.45 11.91
N SER A 95 5.75 2.88 11.33
CA SER A 95 4.36 3.17 11.70
C SER A 95 4.04 2.75 13.13
N ILE A 96 4.48 1.56 13.54
CA ILE A 96 4.28 1.05 14.90
C ILE A 96 5.08 1.90 15.89
N ALA A 97 6.37 2.14 15.63
CA ALA A 97 7.23 2.94 16.48
C ALA A 97 6.64 4.36 16.66
N PHE A 98 6.21 4.98 15.58
CA PHE A 98 5.58 6.31 15.63
C PHE A 98 4.27 6.29 16.42
N ALA A 99 3.42 5.27 16.27
CA ALA A 99 2.17 5.14 17.01
C ALA A 99 2.42 5.02 18.52
N ILE A 100 3.40 4.21 18.93
CA ILE A 100 3.79 4.06 20.35
C ILE A 100 4.30 5.40 20.90
N LEU A 101 5.26 6.04 20.21
CA LEU A 101 5.80 7.33 20.65
C LEU A 101 4.71 8.40 20.74
N LEU A 102 3.81 8.43 19.76
CA LEU A 102 2.71 9.39 19.73
C LEU A 102 1.68 9.13 20.84
N ASN A 103 1.51 7.87 21.27
CA ASN A 103 0.63 7.52 22.38
C ASN A 103 1.13 8.09 23.71
N GLU A 104 2.45 8.15 23.91
CA GLU A 104 3.06 8.70 25.12
C GLU A 104 2.97 10.24 25.21
N VAL A 105 2.65 10.93 24.11
CA VAL A 105 2.54 12.40 24.11
C VAL A 105 1.28 12.83 24.86
N LYS A 106 1.47 13.39 26.08
CA LYS A 106 0.39 13.85 26.95
C LYS A 106 -0.26 15.16 26.47
N ASN A 107 0.53 16.06 25.87
CA ASN A 107 0.03 17.34 25.39
C ASN A 107 -0.78 17.15 24.09
N ARG A 108 -2.10 17.36 24.18
CA ARG A 108 -3.04 17.17 23.05
C ARG A 108 -2.74 18.06 21.85
N THR A 109 -2.31 19.31 22.09
CA THR A 109 -2.00 20.26 21.02
C THR A 109 -0.75 19.82 20.27
N LEU A 110 0.30 19.45 21.00
CA LEU A 110 1.53 18.92 20.41
C LEU A 110 1.24 17.61 19.63
N LYS A 111 0.50 16.68 20.22
CA LYS A 111 0.08 15.43 19.56
C LYS A 111 -0.60 15.71 18.22
N LYS A 112 -1.59 16.62 18.20
CA LYS A 112 -2.32 16.98 16.98
C LYS A 112 -1.43 17.66 15.94
N SER A 113 -0.53 18.55 16.36
CA SER A 113 0.41 19.23 15.45
C SER A 113 1.38 18.24 14.80
N VAL A 114 1.97 17.34 15.59
CA VAL A 114 2.86 16.30 15.08
C VAL A 114 2.14 15.38 14.11
N GLN A 115 0.91 14.93 14.43
CA GLN A 115 0.08 14.14 13.52
C GLN A 115 -0.15 14.86 12.20
N THR A 116 -0.53 16.13 12.24
CA THR A 116 -0.82 16.90 11.02
C THR A 116 0.41 16.99 10.12
N VAL A 117 1.58 17.30 10.68
CA VAL A 117 2.82 17.42 9.91
C VAL A 117 3.27 16.08 9.33
N VAL A 118 3.21 15.02 10.13
CA VAL A 118 3.70 13.68 9.74
C VAL A 118 2.74 12.98 8.77
N TYR A 119 1.45 13.32 8.79
CA TYR A 119 0.48 12.76 7.84
C TYR A 119 0.48 13.49 6.48
N LEU A 120 0.97 14.74 6.44
CA LEU A 120 0.93 15.56 5.23
C LEU A 120 1.59 14.92 4.01
N PRO A 121 2.77 14.26 4.10
CA PRO A 121 3.42 13.63 2.95
C PRO A 121 2.56 12.60 2.24
N HIS A 122 1.69 11.88 2.95
CA HIS A 122 0.78 10.90 2.37
C HIS A 122 -0.12 11.48 1.27
N PHE A 123 -0.56 12.72 1.42
CA PHE A 123 -1.46 13.39 0.48
C PHE A 123 -0.75 13.96 -0.76
N LEU A 124 0.58 13.94 -0.80
CA LEU A 124 1.32 14.33 -2.00
C LEU A 124 1.14 13.29 -3.10
N SER A 125 0.91 13.75 -4.34
CA SER A 125 0.89 12.82 -5.47
C SER A 125 2.28 12.23 -5.70
N TRP A 126 2.35 10.97 -6.14
CA TRP A 126 3.62 10.32 -6.47
C TRP A 126 4.39 11.03 -7.59
N VAL A 127 3.67 11.68 -8.52
CA VAL A 127 4.31 12.45 -9.61
C VAL A 127 5.06 13.66 -9.04
N VAL A 128 4.42 14.40 -8.14
CA VAL A 128 5.06 15.55 -7.48
C VAL A 128 6.24 15.10 -6.64
N LEU A 129 6.07 14.03 -5.87
CA LEU A 129 7.15 13.50 -5.03
C LEU A 129 8.33 13.00 -5.88
N ALA A 130 8.06 12.31 -6.99
CA ALA A 130 9.12 11.87 -7.91
C ALA A 130 9.94 13.03 -8.50
N LEU A 131 9.28 14.15 -8.83
CA LEU A 131 9.97 15.35 -9.29
C LEU A 131 10.83 15.96 -8.18
N VAL A 132 10.34 16.02 -6.95
CA VAL A 132 11.11 16.53 -5.81
C VAL A 132 12.32 15.63 -5.56
N VAL A 133 12.13 14.30 -5.49
CA VAL A 133 13.22 13.33 -5.28
C VAL A 133 14.24 13.45 -6.42
N LYS A 134 13.78 13.50 -7.67
CA LYS A 134 14.67 13.69 -8.83
C LYS A 134 15.52 14.95 -8.70
N ASN A 135 14.94 16.09 -8.34
CA ASN A 135 15.68 17.34 -8.21
C ASN A 135 16.67 17.34 -7.04
N LEU A 136 16.33 16.70 -5.92
CA LEU A 136 17.18 16.63 -4.75
C LEU A 136 18.37 15.66 -4.95
N PHE A 137 18.12 14.51 -5.58
CA PHE A 137 19.06 13.39 -5.70
C PHE A 137 19.70 13.25 -7.09
N ASN A 138 19.52 14.24 -7.99
CA ASN A 138 20.26 14.31 -9.24
C ASN A 138 21.77 14.51 -8.99
N LEU A 139 22.61 14.28 -10.00
CA LEU A 139 24.06 14.48 -9.91
C LEU A 139 24.41 15.89 -9.42
N ASP A 140 23.72 16.91 -9.95
CA ASP A 140 23.88 18.32 -9.54
C ASP A 140 22.86 18.73 -8.46
N GLY A 141 22.22 17.75 -7.81
CA GLY A 141 21.17 17.99 -6.84
C GLY A 141 21.68 18.47 -5.49
N SER A 142 20.77 19.07 -4.71
CA SER A 142 21.09 19.66 -3.40
C SER A 142 21.72 18.67 -2.43
N VAL A 143 21.36 17.38 -2.48
CA VAL A 143 21.91 16.35 -1.59
C VAL A 143 23.40 16.15 -1.88
N ASN A 144 23.80 16.02 -3.14
CA ASN A 144 25.20 15.89 -3.50
C ASN A 144 26.00 17.16 -3.15
N ALA A 145 25.41 18.33 -3.37
CA ALA A 145 26.04 19.61 -3.01
C ALA A 145 26.28 19.72 -1.49
N MET A 146 25.31 19.30 -0.66
CA MET A 146 25.43 19.31 0.80
C MET A 146 26.46 18.30 1.34
N LEU A 147 26.55 17.14 0.69
CA LEU A 147 27.47 16.06 1.09
C LEU A 147 28.88 16.23 0.51
N GLY A 148 29.08 17.19 -0.43
CA GLY A 148 30.36 17.36 -1.15
C GLY A 148 30.69 16.14 -2.03
N THR A 149 29.66 15.45 -2.56
CA THR A 149 29.79 14.22 -3.34
C THR A 149 29.18 14.37 -4.73
N SER A 150 29.48 13.41 -5.61
CA SER A 150 28.86 13.30 -6.95
C SER A 150 28.26 11.88 -7.13
N LEU A 151 27.53 11.42 -6.13
CA LEU A 151 26.91 10.10 -6.15
C LEU A 151 25.75 10.03 -7.15
N ASN A 152 25.72 8.96 -7.94
CA ASN A 152 24.61 8.72 -8.87
C ASN A 152 23.48 7.94 -8.15
N TRP A 153 22.69 8.66 -7.35
CA TRP A 153 21.60 8.10 -6.55
C TRP A 153 20.52 7.42 -7.39
N LEU A 154 20.23 7.98 -8.56
CA LEU A 154 19.12 7.53 -9.41
C LEU A 154 19.53 6.47 -10.43
N GLY A 155 20.82 6.41 -10.78
CA GLY A 155 21.33 5.48 -11.80
C GLY A 155 22.05 4.26 -11.24
N SER A 156 22.21 4.16 -9.91
CA SER A 156 22.88 3.02 -9.27
C SER A 156 21.87 2.16 -8.50
N ASN A 157 21.73 0.87 -8.84
CA ASN A 157 20.84 -0.04 -8.14
C ASN A 157 21.07 -0.11 -6.62
N SER A 158 22.33 0.01 -6.19
CA SER A 158 22.70 -0.02 -4.76
C SER A 158 22.21 1.21 -3.98
N LEU A 159 22.04 2.36 -4.64
CA LEU A 159 21.56 3.58 -4.00
C LEU A 159 20.08 3.82 -4.28
N PHE A 160 19.60 3.47 -5.47
CA PHE A 160 18.22 3.72 -5.89
C PHE A 160 17.20 2.89 -5.10
N GLN A 161 17.48 1.61 -4.85
CA GLN A 161 16.57 0.75 -4.09
C GLN A 161 16.35 1.25 -2.65
N PRO A 162 17.40 1.53 -1.85
CA PRO A 162 17.22 2.15 -0.52
C PRO A 162 16.51 3.50 -0.59
N LEU A 163 16.83 4.33 -1.59
CA LEU A 163 16.19 5.63 -1.78
C LEU A 163 14.68 5.49 -2.00
N LEU A 164 14.26 4.55 -2.83
CA LEU A 164 12.83 4.25 -3.04
C LEU A 164 12.15 3.78 -1.77
N ILE A 165 12.77 2.85 -1.04
CA ILE A 165 12.23 2.30 0.21
C ILE A 165 12.08 3.41 1.25
N LEU A 166 13.10 4.25 1.43
CA LEU A 166 13.07 5.35 2.40
C LEU A 166 12.06 6.42 2.01
N THR A 167 11.96 6.77 0.74
CA THR A 167 11.00 7.77 0.25
C THR A 167 9.56 7.31 0.47
N ASP A 168 9.27 6.04 0.15
CA ASP A 168 7.95 5.43 0.37
C ASP A 168 7.63 5.37 1.88
N THR A 169 8.57 4.92 2.67
CA THR A 169 8.41 4.86 4.14
C THR A 169 8.13 6.25 4.70
N TRP A 170 8.91 7.26 4.33
CA TRP A 170 8.68 8.64 4.77
C TRP A 170 7.30 9.16 4.40
N LYS A 171 6.81 8.81 3.22
CA LYS A 171 5.49 9.20 2.75
C LYS A 171 4.35 8.51 3.51
N GLU A 172 4.50 7.23 3.81
CA GLU A 172 3.38 6.38 4.21
C GLU A 172 3.34 6.05 5.72
N PHE A 173 4.48 6.07 6.45
CA PHE A 173 4.52 5.60 7.85
C PHE A 173 3.59 6.40 8.77
N GLY A 174 3.49 7.71 8.55
CA GLY A 174 2.65 8.57 9.38
C GLY A 174 1.17 8.20 9.26
N TYR A 175 0.67 8.13 8.05
CA TYR A 175 -0.72 7.75 7.80
C TYR A 175 -0.99 6.30 8.22
N GLY A 176 -0.08 5.38 7.93
CA GLY A 176 -0.14 3.99 8.37
C GLY A 176 -0.21 3.84 9.89
N SER A 177 0.38 4.75 10.65
CA SER A 177 0.37 4.71 12.12
C SER A 177 -1.02 4.91 12.74
N ILE A 178 -2.00 5.44 12.00
CA ILE A 178 -3.36 5.69 12.49
C ILE A 178 -4.02 4.39 12.95
N VAL A 179 -3.85 3.32 12.19
CA VAL A 179 -4.44 2.01 12.53
C VAL A 179 -3.82 1.44 13.79
N TYR A 180 -2.49 1.54 13.92
CA TYR A 180 -1.78 1.08 15.13
C TYR A 180 -2.11 1.93 16.36
N LEU A 181 -2.21 3.24 16.20
CA LEU A 181 -2.61 4.13 17.29
C LEU A 181 -4.05 3.84 17.75
N ALA A 182 -4.96 3.59 16.82
CA ALA A 182 -6.33 3.19 17.15
C ALA A 182 -6.35 1.86 17.93
N ALA A 183 -5.57 0.87 17.50
CA ALA A 183 -5.44 -0.40 18.19
C ALA A 183 -4.90 -0.22 19.64
N ILE A 184 -3.81 0.56 19.81
CA ILE A 184 -3.23 0.82 21.12
C ILE A 184 -4.22 1.54 22.04
N THR A 185 -4.93 2.55 21.55
CA THR A 185 -5.88 3.32 22.35
C THR A 185 -7.18 2.57 22.65
N SER A 186 -7.46 1.46 21.97
CA SER A 186 -8.61 0.59 22.23
C SER A 186 -8.37 -0.45 23.34
N ILE A 187 -7.12 -0.58 23.82
CA ILE A 187 -6.78 -1.49 24.92
C ILE A 187 -7.40 -0.94 26.21
N ASP A 188 -8.10 -1.78 26.97
CA ASP A 188 -8.72 -1.39 28.22
C ASP A 188 -7.64 -1.01 29.25
N SER A 189 -7.80 0.16 29.86
CA SER A 189 -6.86 0.66 30.88
C SER A 189 -6.77 -0.26 32.11
N THR A 190 -7.80 -1.04 32.39
CA THR A 190 -7.81 -2.00 33.49
C THR A 190 -6.71 -3.07 33.36
N LEU A 191 -6.32 -3.40 32.14
CA LEU A 191 -5.21 -4.35 31.88
C LEU A 191 -3.87 -3.75 32.32
N TYR A 192 -3.65 -2.47 32.08
CA TYR A 192 -2.42 -1.78 32.53
C TYR A 192 -2.39 -1.62 34.06
N GLU A 193 -3.55 -1.36 34.66
CA GLU A 193 -3.67 -1.27 36.13
C GLU A 193 -3.37 -2.63 36.78
N ALA A 194 -3.93 -3.73 36.25
CA ALA A 194 -3.65 -5.08 36.74
C ALA A 194 -2.16 -5.44 36.58
N ALA A 195 -1.57 -5.17 35.40
CA ALA A 195 -0.15 -5.41 35.17
C ALA A 195 0.75 -4.63 36.15
N SER A 196 0.38 -3.38 36.46
CA SER A 196 1.10 -2.57 37.43
C SER A 196 1.04 -3.13 38.87
N ILE A 197 -0.12 -3.72 39.26
CA ILE A 197 -0.28 -4.41 40.56
C ILE A 197 0.59 -5.67 40.61
N ASP A 198 0.69 -6.39 39.50
CA ASP A 198 1.53 -7.60 39.36
C ASP A 198 3.04 -7.29 39.24
N GLY A 199 3.42 -6.01 39.30
CA GLY A 199 4.83 -5.58 39.28
C GLY A 199 5.45 -5.49 37.89
N ALA A 200 4.65 -5.52 36.82
CA ALA A 200 5.12 -5.23 35.46
C ALA A 200 5.37 -3.72 35.32
N THR A 201 6.62 -3.34 34.96
CA THR A 201 7.03 -1.94 34.74
C THR A 201 7.32 -1.70 33.25
#